data_363f843e45432d0addeec3f3450c105b
#
_entry.id   363f843e45432d0addeec3f3450c105b
#
_cell.length_a   1.000
_cell.length_b   1.000
_cell.length_c   1.000
_cell.angle_alpha   90.00
_cell.angle_beta   90.00
_cell.angle_gamma   90.00
#
_symmetry.space_group_name_H-M   'P 1'
#
loop_
_entity.id
_entity.type
_entity.pdbx_description
1 polymer ?
#
loop_
_entity_poly.entity_id
_entity_poly.type
_entity_poly.pdbx_seq_one_letter_code
_entity_poly.pdbx_strand_id
1 'polypeptide(L)'
;FFTPNYLFDFFSELHNVPNNIREERKKMLFDLFGISKFAEVKVADLSTGMKQKVSLAISIVHDPDIIIFDEPTNGLDVLTAKVVTDFILSLKEQGKTVIVSTHIFSLIEKVCDRVGIIINGQMIKCGSLEEVKAGMNLEDRFFEIYKETVKEDE
;
A
#
# COMPACT_ATOMS: atom_id res chain seq x y z
N PHE A 1 1.00 -0.21 25.44
CA PHE A 1 2.33 -0.61 25.89
C PHE A 1 3.31 -0.82 24.73
N PHE A 2 2.83 -1.06 23.49
CA PHE A 2 3.67 -1.38 22.34
C PHE A 2 4.19 -0.12 21.64
N THR A 3 5.47 -0.11 21.32
CA THR A 3 6.12 0.93 20.49
C THR A 3 6.37 0.39 19.08
N PRO A 4 6.60 1.25 18.06
CA PRO A 4 7.00 0.82 16.73
C PRO A 4 8.22 -0.11 16.74
N ASN A 5 9.22 0.22 17.55
CA ASN A 5 10.43 -0.59 17.71
C ASN A 5 10.10 -2.00 18.21
N TYR A 6 9.32 -2.10 19.31
CA TYR A 6 8.88 -3.39 19.84
C TYR A 6 8.06 -4.20 18.82
N LEU A 7 7.10 -3.56 18.13
CA LEU A 7 6.27 -4.27 17.15
C LEU A 7 7.09 -4.79 15.97
N PHE A 8 8.04 -4.00 15.48
CA PHE A 8 8.92 -4.46 14.40
C PHE A 8 9.72 -5.70 14.81
N ASP A 9 10.28 -5.69 16.01
CA ASP A 9 11.03 -6.84 16.55
C ASP A 9 10.13 -8.05 16.73
N PHE A 10 8.97 -7.86 17.33
CA PHE A 10 7.99 -8.93 17.57
C PHE A 10 7.57 -9.62 16.24
N PHE A 11 7.18 -8.85 15.23
CA PHE A 11 6.78 -9.42 13.94
C PHE A 11 7.97 -10.03 13.19
N SER A 12 9.16 -9.47 13.32
CA SER A 12 10.39 -10.06 12.76
C SER A 12 10.68 -11.43 13.39
N GLU A 13 10.55 -11.56 14.71
CA GLU A 13 10.71 -12.83 15.42
C GLU A 13 9.63 -13.85 15.04
N LEU A 14 8.38 -13.41 14.94
CA LEU A 14 7.26 -14.24 14.51
C LEU A 14 7.48 -14.86 13.13
N HIS A 15 8.12 -14.12 12.23
CA HIS A 15 8.49 -14.58 10.89
C HIS A 15 9.88 -15.22 10.80
N ASN A 16 10.55 -15.47 11.93
CA ASN A 16 11.89 -16.05 11.99
C ASN A 16 12.95 -15.29 11.19
N VAL A 17 12.85 -13.95 11.12
CA VAL A 17 13.84 -13.11 10.46
C VAL A 17 15.14 -13.10 11.29
N PRO A 18 16.30 -13.46 10.70
CA PRO A 18 17.58 -13.43 11.41
C PRO A 18 17.91 -12.03 11.95
N ASN A 19 18.53 -11.96 13.13
CA ASN A 19 18.80 -10.70 13.83
C ASN A 19 19.57 -9.67 12.98
N ASN A 20 20.60 -10.11 12.24
CA ASN A 20 21.37 -9.22 11.36
C ASN A 20 20.52 -8.62 10.23
N ILE A 21 19.64 -9.42 9.64
CA ILE A 21 18.71 -8.97 8.60
C ILE A 21 17.64 -8.04 9.21
N ARG A 22 17.14 -8.37 10.41
CA ARG A 22 16.17 -7.56 11.14
C ARG A 22 16.68 -6.14 11.38
N GLU A 23 17.88 -6.00 11.92
CA GLU A 23 18.44 -4.67 12.24
C GLU A 23 18.68 -3.82 10.99
N GLU A 24 19.22 -4.42 9.92
CA GLU A 24 19.42 -3.75 8.64
C GLU A 24 18.06 -3.28 8.05
N ARG A 25 17.08 -4.17 8.01
CA ARG A 25 15.75 -3.88 7.46
C ARG A 25 14.98 -2.86 8.30
N LYS A 26 15.07 -2.98 9.63
CA LYS A 26 14.50 -1.99 10.55
C LYS A 26 15.04 -0.60 10.27
N LYS A 27 16.35 -0.47 10.21
CA LYS A 27 16.98 0.82 9.91
C LYS A 27 16.49 1.39 8.59
N MET A 28 16.54 0.60 7.54
CA MET A 28 16.11 1.01 6.20
C MET A 28 14.64 1.50 6.20
N LEU A 29 13.72 0.72 6.76
CA LEU A 29 12.28 1.05 6.74
C LEU A 29 11.94 2.19 7.68
N PHE A 30 12.58 2.26 8.85
CA PHE A 30 12.34 3.35 9.80
C PHE A 30 12.86 4.68 9.27
N ASP A 31 13.98 4.69 8.57
CA ASP A 31 14.51 5.88 7.91
C ASP A 31 13.62 6.28 6.73
N LEU A 32 13.22 5.32 5.88
CA LEU A 32 12.34 5.56 4.73
C LEU A 32 11.01 6.21 5.12
N PHE A 33 10.34 5.69 6.14
CA PHE A 33 9.04 6.20 6.60
C PHE A 33 9.16 7.26 7.69
N GLY A 34 10.38 7.60 8.14
CA GLY A 34 10.62 8.56 9.21
C GLY A 34 10.14 8.08 10.58
N ILE A 35 10.07 6.76 10.81
CA ILE A 35 9.62 6.13 12.06
C ILE A 35 10.64 6.34 13.18
N SER A 36 11.93 6.46 12.85
CA SER A 36 13.02 6.64 13.81
C SER A 36 12.77 7.76 14.83
N LYS A 37 12.03 8.81 14.42
CA LYS A 37 11.70 9.96 15.27
C LYS A 37 10.71 9.64 16.41
N PHE A 38 9.94 8.57 16.28
CA PHE A 38 8.91 8.16 17.24
C PHE A 38 8.92 6.65 17.52
N ALA A 39 10.06 6.01 17.28
CA ALA A 39 10.22 4.56 17.42
C ALA A 39 9.90 4.04 18.83
N GLU A 40 10.09 4.87 19.86
CA GLU A 40 9.83 4.53 21.26
C GLU A 40 8.54 5.17 21.82
N VAL A 41 7.77 5.86 20.98
CA VAL A 41 6.45 6.39 21.38
C VAL A 41 5.43 5.26 21.34
N LYS A 42 4.54 5.19 22.32
CA LYS A 42 3.48 4.17 22.35
C LYS A 42 2.58 4.31 21.11
N VAL A 43 2.26 3.21 20.46
CA VAL A 43 1.38 3.22 19.28
C VAL A 43 0.01 3.84 19.57
N ALA A 44 -0.49 3.72 20.78
CA ALA A 44 -1.73 4.38 21.22
C ALA A 44 -1.68 5.91 21.03
N ASP A 45 -0.51 6.51 21.25
CA ASP A 45 -0.29 7.96 21.22
C ASP A 45 0.12 8.50 19.85
N LEU A 46 0.27 7.61 18.84
CA LEU A 46 0.61 7.98 17.47
C LEU A 46 -0.60 8.53 16.72
N SER A 47 -0.36 9.50 15.82
CA SER A 47 -1.37 9.95 14.86
C SER A 47 -1.73 8.82 13.87
N THR A 48 -2.86 8.95 13.17
CA THR A 48 -3.30 7.98 12.15
C THR A 48 -2.22 7.77 11.09
N GLY A 49 -1.62 8.84 10.55
CA GLY A 49 -0.54 8.74 9.57
C GLY A 49 0.72 8.06 10.12
N MET A 50 1.08 8.30 11.39
CA MET A 50 2.20 7.60 12.03
C MET A 50 1.90 6.10 12.19
N LYS A 51 0.67 5.74 12.60
CA LYS A 51 0.22 4.34 12.69
C LYS A 51 0.28 3.65 11.32
N GLN A 52 -0.14 4.33 10.26
CA GLN A 52 -0.08 3.80 8.90
C GLN A 52 1.36 3.49 8.46
N LYS A 53 2.30 4.42 8.73
CA LYS A 53 3.73 4.19 8.45
C LYS A 53 4.28 2.95 9.17
N VAL A 54 3.94 2.79 10.43
CA VAL A 54 4.33 1.62 11.24
C VAL A 54 3.72 0.34 10.66
N SER A 55 2.43 0.36 10.32
CA SER A 55 1.73 -0.78 9.71
C SER A 55 2.39 -1.22 8.41
N LEU A 56 2.72 -0.27 7.52
CA LEU A 56 3.43 -0.56 6.27
C LEU A 56 4.80 -1.19 6.53
N ALA A 57 5.60 -0.64 7.45
CA ALA A 57 6.91 -1.18 7.78
C ALA A 57 6.82 -2.62 8.34
N ILE A 58 5.85 -2.88 9.21
CA ILE A 58 5.65 -4.20 9.83
C ILE A 58 5.18 -5.24 8.81
N SER A 59 4.32 -4.87 7.86
CA SER A 59 3.76 -5.81 6.88
C SER A 59 4.82 -6.45 5.97
N ILE A 60 5.99 -5.86 5.89
CA ILE A 60 7.08 -6.29 5.00
C ILE A 60 8.36 -6.72 5.72
N VAL A 61 8.31 -6.92 7.05
CA VAL A 61 9.48 -7.31 7.85
C VAL A 61 10.14 -8.60 7.35
N HIS A 62 9.35 -9.52 6.81
CA HIS A 62 9.78 -10.85 6.34
C HIS A 62 10.08 -10.91 4.84
N ASP A 63 10.05 -9.74 4.16
CA ASP A 63 10.33 -9.61 2.72
C ASP A 63 9.48 -10.55 1.83
N PRO A 64 8.16 -10.47 1.91
CA PRO A 64 7.26 -11.36 1.17
C PRO A 64 7.37 -11.13 -0.35
N ASP A 65 7.07 -12.18 -1.14
CA ASP A 65 6.99 -12.07 -2.59
C ASP A 65 5.67 -11.47 -3.07
N ILE A 66 4.61 -11.62 -2.26
CA ILE A 66 3.27 -11.08 -2.54
C ILE A 66 2.88 -10.15 -1.38
N ILE A 67 2.50 -8.94 -1.72
CA ILE A 67 2.14 -7.90 -0.76
C ILE A 67 0.75 -7.37 -1.13
N ILE A 68 -0.12 -7.24 -0.14
CA ILE A 68 -1.46 -6.67 -0.31
C ILE A 68 -1.55 -5.41 0.55
N PHE A 69 -1.77 -4.27 -0.10
CA PHE A 69 -2.00 -2.99 0.55
C PHE A 69 -3.45 -2.56 0.36
N ASP A 70 -4.13 -2.32 1.47
CA ASP A 70 -5.48 -1.76 1.49
C ASP A 70 -5.40 -0.27 1.85
N GLU A 71 -5.80 0.60 0.90
CA GLU A 71 -5.78 2.06 1.01
C GLU A 71 -4.44 2.60 1.58
N PRO A 72 -3.26 2.27 1.00
CA PRO A 72 -1.96 2.50 1.63
C PRO A 72 -1.61 3.98 1.83
N THR A 73 -2.26 4.90 1.12
CA THR A 73 -2.01 6.34 1.22
C THR A 73 -3.13 7.12 1.93
N ASN A 74 -4.17 6.41 2.40
CA ASN A 74 -5.29 7.06 3.06
C ASN A 74 -4.88 7.69 4.40
N GLY A 75 -5.29 8.94 4.63
CA GLY A 75 -4.96 9.69 5.86
C GLY A 75 -3.50 10.14 5.97
N LEU A 76 -2.71 10.00 4.90
CA LEU A 76 -1.34 10.50 4.85
C LEU A 76 -1.28 11.93 4.25
N ASP A 77 -0.32 12.73 4.72
CA ASP A 77 0.05 13.97 4.05
C ASP A 77 0.70 13.70 2.69
N VAL A 78 0.73 14.70 1.82
CA VAL A 78 1.20 14.59 0.43
C VAL A 78 2.64 14.06 0.33
N LEU A 79 3.53 14.48 1.23
CA LEU A 79 4.93 14.04 1.21
C LEU A 79 5.04 12.58 1.60
N THR A 80 4.31 12.17 2.64
CA THR A 80 4.28 10.77 3.05
C THR A 80 3.61 9.87 2.03
N ALA A 81 2.50 10.30 1.41
CA ALA A 81 1.84 9.55 0.34
C ALA A 81 2.79 9.35 -0.86
N LYS A 82 3.63 10.34 -1.17
CA LYS A 82 4.67 10.19 -2.19
C LYS A 82 5.71 9.13 -1.79
N VAL A 83 6.19 9.14 -0.57
CA VAL A 83 7.15 8.13 -0.07
C VAL A 83 6.56 6.72 -0.20
N VAL A 84 5.30 6.52 0.19
CA VAL A 84 4.60 5.23 0.06
C VAL A 84 4.47 4.82 -1.42
N THR A 85 4.13 5.76 -2.29
CA THR A 85 4.02 5.51 -3.73
C THR A 85 5.36 5.08 -4.33
N ASP A 86 6.43 5.81 -4.02
CA ASP A 86 7.78 5.50 -4.50
C ASP A 86 8.27 4.14 -3.92
N PHE A 87 7.88 3.82 -2.69
CA PHE A 87 8.15 2.51 -2.10
C PHE A 87 7.42 1.37 -2.83
N ILE A 88 6.14 1.54 -3.18
CA ILE A 88 5.38 0.54 -3.98
C ILE A 88 6.07 0.30 -5.33
N LEU A 89 6.53 1.37 -5.99
CA LEU A 89 7.28 1.25 -7.24
C LEU A 89 8.59 0.48 -7.05
N SER A 90 9.32 0.73 -5.96
CA SER A 90 10.56 0.01 -5.67
C SER A 90 10.36 -1.48 -5.43
N LEU A 91 9.25 -1.88 -4.80
CA LEU A 91 8.87 -3.29 -4.64
C LEU A 91 8.63 -3.98 -5.99
N LYS A 92 7.98 -3.28 -6.92
CA LYS A 92 7.77 -3.75 -8.29
C LYS A 92 9.11 -3.93 -9.02
N GLU A 93 10.03 -2.97 -8.91
CA GLU A 93 11.37 -3.08 -9.50
C GLU A 93 12.17 -4.25 -8.95
N GLN A 94 11.93 -4.64 -7.69
CA GLN A 94 12.49 -5.83 -7.06
C GLN A 94 11.81 -7.14 -7.51
N GLY A 95 10.82 -7.08 -8.41
CA GLY A 95 10.10 -8.25 -8.90
C GLY A 95 9.01 -8.78 -7.96
N LYS A 96 8.63 -8.01 -6.94
CA LYS A 96 7.53 -8.38 -6.02
C LYS A 96 6.17 -8.24 -6.71
N THR A 97 5.22 -9.08 -6.32
CA THR A 97 3.81 -8.92 -6.71
C THR A 97 3.10 -8.05 -5.67
N VAL A 98 2.61 -6.89 -6.11
CA VAL A 98 1.91 -5.96 -5.21
C VAL A 98 0.46 -5.82 -5.67
N ILE A 99 -0.47 -6.08 -4.75
CA ILE A 99 -1.91 -5.83 -4.94
C ILE A 99 -2.27 -4.60 -4.10
N VAL A 100 -2.86 -3.60 -4.74
CA VAL A 100 -3.28 -2.37 -4.06
C VAL A 100 -4.79 -2.19 -4.25
N SER A 101 -5.55 -2.11 -3.16
CA SER A 101 -6.92 -1.61 -3.20
C SER A 101 -6.90 -0.11 -2.89
N THR A 102 -7.55 0.69 -3.72
CA THR A 102 -7.65 2.14 -3.52
C THR A 102 -8.72 2.75 -4.40
N HIS A 103 -9.27 3.89 -3.97
CA HIS A 103 -10.16 4.74 -4.74
C HIS A 103 -9.43 5.96 -5.36
N ILE A 104 -8.10 6.05 -5.24
CA ILE A 104 -7.29 7.17 -5.74
C ILE A 104 -6.78 6.83 -7.14
N PHE A 105 -7.47 7.31 -8.18
CA PHE A 105 -7.15 7.01 -9.58
C PHE A 105 -5.72 7.39 -9.97
N SER A 106 -5.22 8.54 -9.51
CA SER A 106 -3.86 8.98 -9.79
C SER A 106 -2.78 8.05 -9.20
N LEU A 107 -3.05 7.39 -8.09
CA LEU A 107 -2.17 6.37 -7.54
C LEU A 107 -2.17 5.12 -8.44
N ILE A 108 -3.36 4.65 -8.84
CA ILE A 108 -3.50 3.49 -9.72
C ILE A 108 -2.75 3.71 -11.04
N GLU A 109 -2.99 4.83 -11.71
CA GLU A 109 -2.32 5.16 -12.97
C GLU A 109 -0.79 5.21 -12.85
N LYS A 110 -0.28 5.54 -11.67
CA LYS A 110 1.16 5.65 -11.42
C LYS A 110 1.83 4.32 -11.11
N VAL A 111 1.18 3.42 -10.36
CA VAL A 111 1.83 2.23 -9.82
C VAL A 111 1.39 0.92 -10.44
N CYS A 112 0.19 0.84 -11.02
CA CYS A 112 -0.40 -0.41 -11.46
C CYS A 112 -0.12 -0.72 -12.94
N ASP A 113 0.18 -1.99 -13.23
CA ASP A 113 0.23 -2.53 -14.61
C ASP A 113 -1.13 -3.06 -15.03
N ARG A 114 -1.88 -3.60 -14.08
CA ARG A 114 -3.20 -4.21 -14.27
C ARG A 114 -4.19 -3.62 -13.29
N VAL A 115 -5.44 -3.51 -13.69
CA VAL A 115 -6.53 -2.93 -12.89
C VAL A 115 -7.73 -3.85 -12.91
N GLY A 116 -8.35 -4.02 -11.75
CA GLY A 116 -9.67 -4.63 -11.59
C GLY A 116 -10.66 -3.61 -11.06
N ILE A 117 -11.81 -3.46 -11.71
CA ILE A 117 -12.92 -2.60 -11.26
C ILE A 117 -13.97 -3.47 -10.61
N ILE A 118 -14.26 -3.19 -9.33
CA ILE A 118 -15.27 -3.89 -8.55
C ILE A 118 -16.44 -2.92 -8.28
N ILE A 119 -17.66 -3.32 -8.65
CA ILE A 119 -18.90 -2.57 -8.41
C ILE A 119 -19.90 -3.54 -7.76
N ASN A 120 -20.55 -3.13 -6.69
CA ASN A 120 -21.52 -3.95 -5.95
C ASN A 120 -20.99 -5.36 -5.59
N GLY A 121 -19.69 -5.47 -5.28
CA GLY A 121 -19.04 -6.74 -4.92
C GLY A 121 -18.71 -7.66 -6.10
N GLN A 122 -18.94 -7.22 -7.33
CA GLN A 122 -18.64 -7.98 -8.54
C GLN A 122 -17.47 -7.37 -9.32
N MET A 123 -16.60 -8.22 -9.86
CA MET A 123 -15.52 -7.81 -10.77
C MET A 123 -16.11 -7.54 -12.15
N ILE A 124 -16.31 -6.27 -12.48
CA ILE A 124 -16.94 -5.85 -13.74
C ILE A 124 -15.92 -5.82 -14.90
N LYS A 125 -14.70 -5.36 -14.60
CA LYS A 125 -13.63 -5.25 -15.60
C LYS A 125 -12.31 -5.63 -14.97
N CYS A 126 -11.46 -6.34 -15.72
CA CYS A 126 -10.09 -6.62 -15.32
C CYS A 126 -9.20 -6.73 -16.58
N GLY A 127 -8.04 -6.09 -16.55
CA GLY A 127 -7.10 -6.09 -17.68
C GLY A 127 -5.84 -5.29 -17.38
N SER A 128 -5.00 -5.07 -18.39
CA SER A 128 -3.93 -4.10 -18.31
C SER A 128 -4.52 -2.69 -18.09
N LEU A 129 -3.74 -1.80 -17.51
CA LEU A 129 -4.18 -0.42 -17.28
C LEU A 129 -4.68 0.24 -18.58
N GLU A 130 -3.94 0.08 -19.67
CA GLU A 130 -4.27 0.67 -20.97
C GLU A 130 -5.55 0.05 -21.60
N GLU A 131 -5.74 -1.27 -21.48
CA GLU A 131 -6.98 -1.94 -21.92
C GLU A 131 -8.19 -1.45 -21.14
N VAL A 132 -8.05 -1.26 -19.82
CA VAL A 132 -9.14 -0.79 -18.98
C VAL A 132 -9.46 0.68 -19.26
N LYS A 133 -8.45 1.52 -19.43
CA LYS A 133 -8.60 2.96 -19.76
C LYS A 133 -9.27 3.18 -21.13
N ALA A 134 -9.02 2.31 -22.11
CA ALA A 134 -9.59 2.40 -23.46
C ALA A 134 -9.39 3.78 -24.11
N GLY A 135 -8.24 4.42 -23.89
CA GLY A 135 -7.88 5.73 -24.44
C GLY A 135 -8.41 6.94 -23.66
N MET A 136 -9.08 6.72 -22.54
CA MET A 136 -9.56 7.77 -21.61
C MET A 136 -8.65 7.86 -20.38
N ASN A 137 -8.84 8.85 -19.48
CA ASN A 137 -8.29 8.74 -18.14
C ASN A 137 -9.08 7.71 -17.33
N LEU A 138 -8.47 7.12 -16.30
CA LEU A 138 -9.05 6.01 -15.56
C LEU A 138 -10.32 6.43 -14.80
N GLU A 139 -10.39 7.67 -14.30
CA GLU A 139 -11.53 8.19 -13.55
C GLU A 139 -12.77 8.29 -14.45
N ASP A 140 -12.64 8.90 -15.64
CA ASP A 140 -13.74 9.01 -16.60
C ASP A 140 -14.22 7.62 -17.05
N ARG A 141 -13.26 6.71 -17.31
CA ARG A 141 -13.57 5.34 -17.68
C ARG A 141 -14.31 4.57 -16.58
N PHE A 142 -13.91 4.76 -15.33
CA PHE A 142 -14.62 4.18 -14.19
C PHE A 142 -16.07 4.64 -14.12
N PHE A 143 -16.32 5.94 -14.25
CA PHE A 143 -17.69 6.48 -14.20
C PHE A 143 -18.55 6.06 -15.41
N GLU A 144 -17.95 5.86 -16.58
CA GLU A 144 -18.64 5.30 -17.72
C GLU A 144 -19.11 3.87 -17.44
N ILE A 145 -18.20 2.99 -16.99
CA ILE A 145 -18.50 1.60 -16.61
C ILE A 145 -19.53 1.55 -15.49
N TYR A 146 -19.40 2.40 -14.47
CA TYR A 146 -20.35 2.48 -13.36
C TYR A 146 -21.78 2.78 -13.84
N LYS A 147 -21.92 3.77 -14.74
CA LYS A 147 -23.23 4.14 -15.30
C LYS A 147 -23.84 3.04 -16.16
N GLU A 148 -23.02 2.30 -16.91
CA GLU A 148 -23.49 1.14 -17.69
C GLU A 148 -24.00 0.03 -16.76
N THR A 149 -23.21 -0.33 -15.73
CA THR A 149 -23.55 -1.40 -14.79
C THR A 149 -24.82 -1.09 -13.99
N VAL A 150 -24.99 0.14 -13.49
CA VAL A 150 -26.18 0.50 -12.69
C VAL A 150 -27.47 0.57 -13.52
N LYS A 151 -27.38 0.89 -14.84
CA LYS A 151 -28.57 0.88 -15.72
C LYS A 151 -29.04 -0.51 -16.09
N GLU A 152 -28.16 -1.51 -16.00
CA GLU A 152 -28.52 -2.91 -16.27
C GLU A 152 -29.23 -3.56 -15.06
N ASP A 153 -29.10 -2.97 -13.86
CA ASP A 153 -29.72 -3.44 -12.61
C ASP A 153 -31.12 -2.82 -12.35
N GLU A 154 -31.57 -1.82 -13.15
CA GLU A 154 -32.93 -1.22 -13.12
C GLU A 154 -33.86 -1.89 -14.15
#